data_280ec7d078b7f88c96ae1bb42c164650
#
_entry.id   280ec7d078b7f88c96ae1bb42c164650
#
_cell.length_a   1.000
_cell.length_b   1.000
_cell.length_c   1.000
_cell.angle_alpha   90.00
_cell.angle_beta   90.00
_cell.angle_gamma   90.00
#
_symmetry.space_group_name_H-M   'P 1'
#
loop_
_entity.id
_entity.type
_entity.pdbx_description
1 polymer ?
#
loop_
_entity_poly.entity_id
_entity_poly.type
_entity_poly.pdbx_seq_one_letter_code
_entity_poly.pdbx_strand_id
1 'polypeptide(L)'
;GVSDEDKASLLKGASVYVAPQTGGESFGIVLVEAMAADCAVLASDLEAFRAVLEQGEVGALFETGNSQDLARQLIRLLRDSEELATLARRGEAASSRYGWDTVTDQVLALYQTVLASAQAQPSDPTTLDLIRGRNEAEDDE
;
A
#
# COMPACT_ATOMS: atom_id res chain seq x y z
N GLY A 1 7.71 23.41 4.09
CA GLY A 1 7.99 22.00 4.37
C GLY A 1 8.41 21.79 5.82
N VAL A 2 8.10 20.67 6.37
CA VAL A 2 8.53 20.25 7.72
C VAL A 2 9.52 19.11 7.59
N SER A 3 10.37 18.88 8.60
CA SER A 3 11.24 17.70 8.65
C SER A 3 10.41 16.42 8.85
N ASP A 4 11.00 15.24 8.58
CA ASP A 4 10.32 13.98 8.84
C ASP A 4 10.06 13.77 10.33
N GLU A 5 10.95 14.24 11.20
CA GLU A 5 10.77 14.22 12.65
C GLU A 5 9.58 15.08 13.09
N ASP A 6 9.48 16.30 12.55
CA ASP A 6 8.36 17.20 12.83
C ASP A 6 7.04 16.61 12.32
N LYS A 7 7.04 16.02 11.11
CA LYS A 7 5.87 15.33 10.53
C LYS A 7 5.40 14.19 11.44
N ALA A 8 6.31 13.33 11.85
CA ALA A 8 5.99 12.21 12.73
C ALA A 8 5.45 12.71 14.09
N SER A 9 6.05 13.77 14.64
CA SER A 9 5.60 14.37 15.88
C SER A 9 4.19 14.97 15.78
N LEU A 10 3.91 15.68 14.66
CA LEU A 10 2.57 16.22 14.39
C LEU A 10 1.52 15.12 14.25
N LEU A 11 1.82 14.05 13.52
CA LEU A 11 0.91 12.93 13.37
C LEU A 11 0.63 12.24 14.69
N LYS A 12 1.66 12.01 15.50
CA LYS A 12 1.52 11.41 16.83
C LYS A 12 0.73 12.27 17.82
N GLY A 13 0.77 13.58 17.66
CA GLY A 13 0.02 14.54 18.49
C GLY A 13 -1.40 14.80 17.99
N ALA A 14 -1.76 14.37 16.79
CA ALA A 14 -3.06 14.60 16.19
C ALA A 14 -4.07 13.54 16.61
N SER A 15 -5.31 13.93 16.90
CA SER A 15 -6.39 12.99 17.17
C SER A 15 -6.92 12.31 15.91
N VAL A 16 -6.96 13.05 14.79
CA VAL A 16 -7.45 12.58 13.49
C VAL A 16 -6.58 13.16 12.39
N TYR A 17 -6.09 12.32 11.51
CA TYR A 17 -5.53 12.73 10.23
C TYR A 17 -6.63 12.71 9.17
N VAL A 18 -6.83 13.84 8.47
CA VAL A 18 -7.84 13.95 7.42
C VAL A 18 -7.18 14.01 6.04
N ALA A 19 -7.56 13.08 5.16
CA ALA A 19 -7.11 12.99 3.78
C ALA A 19 -8.25 13.29 2.79
N PRO A 20 -8.45 14.59 2.42
CA PRO A 20 -9.62 15.02 1.64
C PRO A 20 -9.37 15.07 0.13
N GLN A 21 -8.40 14.34 -0.40
CA GLN A 21 -8.10 14.29 -1.82
C GLN A 21 -9.32 13.86 -2.63
N THR A 22 -9.48 14.45 -3.81
CA THR A 22 -10.61 14.15 -4.71
C THR A 22 -10.21 13.27 -5.90
N GLY A 23 -8.94 12.88 -5.99
CA GLY A 23 -8.39 12.01 -7.04
C GLY A 23 -6.88 12.11 -7.12
N GLY A 24 -6.30 11.41 -8.11
CA GLY A 24 -4.86 11.44 -8.38
C GLY A 24 -3.99 10.65 -7.40
N GLU A 25 -4.60 9.87 -6.51
CA GLU A 25 -3.87 9.06 -5.53
C GLU A 25 -3.72 7.63 -6.03
N SER A 26 -2.48 7.11 -5.99
CA SER A 26 -2.17 5.75 -6.44
C SER A 26 -2.08 4.73 -5.30
N PHE A 27 -1.73 5.19 -4.09
CA PHE A 27 -1.57 4.31 -2.93
C PHE A 27 -2.05 4.95 -1.62
N GLY A 28 -1.59 6.14 -1.28
CA GLY A 28 -1.93 6.81 -0.01
C GLY A 28 -0.93 6.56 1.10
N ILE A 29 0.38 6.71 0.80
CA ILE A 29 1.45 6.53 1.80
C ILE A 29 1.24 7.38 3.06
N VAL A 30 0.64 8.57 2.90
CA VAL A 30 0.35 9.47 4.01
C VAL A 30 -0.64 8.88 5.03
N LEU A 31 -1.55 7.99 4.57
CA LEU A 31 -2.45 7.27 5.48
C LEU A 31 -1.67 6.27 6.32
N VAL A 32 -0.75 5.53 5.68
CA VAL A 32 0.11 4.56 6.38
C VAL A 32 0.99 5.25 7.42
N GLU A 33 1.54 6.43 7.09
CA GLU A 33 2.32 7.24 8.03
C GLU A 33 1.48 7.68 9.24
N ALA A 34 0.24 8.12 9.01
CA ALA A 34 -0.66 8.49 10.09
C ALA A 34 -1.06 7.29 10.95
N MET A 35 -1.39 6.16 10.33
CA MET A 35 -1.68 4.90 11.01
C MET A 35 -0.50 4.43 11.87
N ALA A 36 0.72 4.47 11.34
CA ALA A 36 1.93 4.09 12.08
C ALA A 36 2.25 5.01 13.28
N ALA A 37 1.70 6.23 13.27
CA ALA A 37 1.82 7.18 14.37
C ALA A 37 0.69 7.05 15.42
N ASP A 38 -0.13 5.97 15.38
CA ASP A 38 -1.32 5.78 16.24
C ASP A 38 -2.33 6.94 16.11
N CYS A 39 -2.43 7.52 14.90
CA CYS A 39 -3.39 8.56 14.58
C CYS A 39 -4.57 7.96 13.82
N ALA A 40 -5.80 8.22 14.28
CA ALA A 40 -7.00 7.80 13.56
C ALA A 40 -7.07 8.50 12.19
N VAL A 41 -7.44 7.76 11.15
CA VAL A 41 -7.51 8.28 9.79
C VAL A 41 -8.96 8.44 9.35
N LEU A 42 -9.28 9.61 8.77
CA LEU A 42 -10.51 9.88 8.04
C LEU A 42 -10.15 10.30 6.62
N ALA A 43 -10.46 9.47 5.62
CA ALA A 43 -10.08 9.71 4.23
C ALA A 43 -11.29 9.74 3.29
N SER A 44 -11.13 10.42 2.15
CA SER A 44 -12.09 10.35 1.07
C SER A 44 -12.19 8.93 0.51
N ASP A 45 -13.35 8.58 -0.03
CA ASP A 45 -13.68 7.25 -0.54
C ASP A 45 -13.08 7.01 -1.94
N LEU A 46 -11.74 7.12 -2.05
CA LEU A 46 -10.98 6.75 -3.23
C LEU A 46 -10.61 5.26 -3.18
N GLU A 47 -10.50 4.60 -4.32
CA GLU A 47 -10.16 3.19 -4.41
C GLU A 47 -8.83 2.86 -3.69
N ALA A 48 -7.80 3.68 -3.90
CA ALA A 48 -6.52 3.53 -3.22
C ALA A 48 -6.65 3.65 -1.68
N PHE A 49 -7.43 4.60 -1.20
CA PHE A 49 -7.64 4.80 0.23
C PHE A 49 -8.48 3.69 0.85
N ARG A 50 -9.52 3.20 0.14
CA ARG A 50 -10.27 2.01 0.57
C ARG A 50 -9.37 0.80 0.75
N ALA A 51 -8.45 0.58 -0.19
CA ALA A 51 -7.51 -0.54 -0.11
C ALA A 51 -6.62 -0.46 1.12
N VAL A 52 -6.05 0.71 1.40
CA VAL A 52 -5.20 0.94 2.58
C VAL A 52 -5.99 0.83 3.88
N LEU A 53 -7.21 1.39 3.92
CA LEU A 53 -8.07 1.40 5.11
C LEU A 53 -8.96 0.16 5.23
N GLU A 54 -8.71 -0.90 4.45
CA GLU A 54 -9.46 -2.17 4.50
C GLU A 54 -10.96 -1.95 4.42
N GLN A 55 -11.42 -1.17 3.45
CA GLN A 55 -12.83 -0.83 3.26
C GLN A 55 -13.48 -0.10 4.46
N GLY A 56 -12.67 0.56 5.28
CA GLY A 56 -13.15 1.28 6.47
C GLY A 56 -12.97 0.54 7.80
N GLU A 57 -12.35 -0.65 7.81
CA GLU A 57 -12.12 -1.44 9.02
C GLU A 57 -11.04 -0.85 9.93
N VAL A 58 -10.04 -0.19 9.33
CA VAL A 58 -8.86 0.36 10.06
C VAL A 58 -8.74 1.88 9.96
N GLY A 59 -9.76 2.54 9.44
CA GLY A 59 -9.89 4.00 9.34
C GLY A 59 -11.28 4.35 8.82
N ALA A 60 -11.72 5.58 8.97
CA ALA A 60 -13.03 6.02 8.50
C ALA A 60 -12.97 6.58 7.08
N LEU A 61 -14.05 6.41 6.32
CA LEU A 61 -14.22 6.93 4.97
C LEU A 61 -15.36 7.94 4.93
N PHE A 62 -15.25 8.92 4.04
CA PHE A 62 -16.33 9.85 3.69
C PHE A 62 -16.46 9.98 2.17
N GLU A 63 -17.63 10.37 1.69
CA GLU A 63 -17.91 10.52 0.27
C GLU A 63 -16.99 11.56 -0.38
N THR A 64 -16.25 11.13 -1.43
CA THR A 64 -15.28 11.97 -2.12
C THR A 64 -15.91 13.25 -2.67
N GLY A 65 -15.32 14.40 -2.33
CA GLY A 65 -15.81 15.72 -2.74
C GLY A 65 -17.01 16.25 -1.94
N ASN A 66 -17.51 15.50 -0.96
CA ASN A 66 -18.63 15.89 -0.12
C ASN A 66 -18.16 16.47 1.23
N SER A 67 -18.03 17.80 1.30
CA SER A 67 -17.61 18.50 2.53
C SER A 67 -18.60 18.35 3.70
N GLN A 68 -19.88 18.14 3.42
CA GLN A 68 -20.90 17.91 4.47
C GLN A 68 -20.75 16.54 5.09
N ASP A 69 -20.45 15.52 4.27
CA ASP A 69 -20.16 14.18 4.78
C ASP A 69 -18.84 14.16 5.58
N LEU A 70 -17.79 14.80 5.07
CA LEU A 70 -16.55 14.97 5.83
C LEU A 70 -16.82 15.58 7.20
N ALA A 71 -17.56 16.67 7.27
CA ALA A 71 -17.88 17.34 8.54
C ALA A 71 -18.66 16.42 9.47
N ARG A 72 -19.64 15.66 8.95
CA ARG A 72 -20.45 14.72 9.72
C ARG A 72 -19.58 13.60 10.32
N GLN A 73 -18.71 12.96 9.51
CA GLN A 73 -17.83 11.90 9.97
C GLN A 73 -16.81 12.41 10.99
N LEU A 74 -16.21 13.57 10.74
CA LEU A 74 -15.25 14.17 11.66
C LEU A 74 -15.87 14.50 13.02
N ILE A 75 -17.07 15.10 13.02
CA ILE A 75 -17.81 15.39 14.26
C ILE A 75 -18.15 14.10 15.00
N ARG A 76 -18.56 13.05 14.29
CA ARG A 76 -18.85 11.73 14.88
C ARG A 76 -17.63 11.18 15.61
N LEU A 77 -16.49 11.11 14.92
CA LEU A 77 -15.23 10.61 15.48
C LEU A 77 -14.75 11.42 16.69
N LEU A 78 -14.81 12.75 16.60
CA LEU A 78 -14.36 13.61 17.70
C LEU A 78 -15.28 13.56 18.94
N ARG A 79 -16.53 13.09 18.79
CA ARG A 79 -17.47 12.91 19.91
C ARG A 79 -17.41 11.53 20.53
N ASP A 80 -16.91 10.55 19.83
CA ASP A 80 -16.77 9.17 20.30
C ASP A 80 -15.29 8.81 20.47
N SER A 81 -14.77 9.08 21.65
CA SER A 81 -13.37 8.80 21.97
C SER A 81 -13.00 7.32 21.97
N GLU A 82 -13.99 6.43 22.19
CA GLU A 82 -13.78 4.99 22.17
C GLU A 82 -13.65 4.48 20.73
N GLU A 83 -14.53 4.93 19.84
CA GLU A 83 -14.42 4.65 18.41
C GLU A 83 -13.12 5.20 17.84
N LEU A 84 -12.77 6.45 18.17
CA LEU A 84 -11.54 7.10 17.72
C LEU A 84 -10.31 6.29 18.14
N ALA A 85 -10.18 5.94 19.41
CA ALA A 85 -9.07 5.13 19.91
C ALA A 85 -9.04 3.71 19.32
N THR A 86 -10.19 3.15 18.98
CA THR A 86 -10.26 1.84 18.33
C THR A 86 -9.76 1.89 16.92
N LEU A 87 -10.14 2.91 16.14
CA LEU A 87 -9.63 3.10 14.77
C LEU A 87 -8.12 3.37 14.77
N ALA A 88 -7.61 4.20 15.69
CA ALA A 88 -6.18 4.47 15.81
C ALA A 88 -5.39 3.17 16.04
N ARG A 89 -5.75 2.38 17.06
CA ARG A 89 -5.08 1.08 17.34
C ARG A 89 -5.17 0.08 16.19
N ARG A 90 -6.33 -0.02 15.52
CA ARG A 90 -6.48 -0.91 14.35
C ARG A 90 -5.60 -0.45 13.19
N GLY A 91 -5.55 0.85 12.95
CA GLY A 91 -4.70 1.46 11.94
C GLY A 91 -3.22 1.18 12.23
N GLU A 92 -2.75 1.42 13.47
CA GLU A 92 -1.37 1.14 13.86
C GLU A 92 -1.01 -0.33 13.62
N ALA A 93 -1.83 -1.27 14.07
CA ALA A 93 -1.60 -2.70 13.86
C ALA A 93 -1.53 -3.05 12.36
N ALA A 94 -2.43 -2.50 11.54
CA ALA A 94 -2.47 -2.73 10.11
C ALA A 94 -1.28 -2.11 9.37
N SER A 95 -0.71 -1.01 9.85
CA SER A 95 0.42 -0.31 9.22
C SER A 95 1.69 -1.18 9.15
N SER A 96 1.87 -2.12 10.07
CA SER A 96 3.05 -3.00 10.17
C SER A 96 3.33 -3.79 8.89
N ARG A 97 2.29 -4.13 8.11
CA ARG A 97 2.45 -4.85 6.82
C ARG A 97 3.14 -4.02 5.73
N TYR A 98 3.16 -2.70 5.89
CA TYR A 98 3.82 -1.77 4.98
C TYR A 98 5.25 -1.41 5.42
N GLY A 99 5.72 -1.96 6.55
CA GLY A 99 7.09 -1.78 7.01
C GLY A 99 8.10 -2.37 6.03
N TRP A 100 9.24 -1.71 5.85
CA TRP A 100 10.28 -2.12 4.89
C TRP A 100 10.77 -3.55 5.11
N ASP A 101 10.85 -4.02 6.35
CA ASP A 101 11.24 -5.41 6.64
C ASP A 101 10.24 -6.39 6.05
N THR A 102 8.93 -6.18 6.30
CA THR A 102 7.85 -7.02 5.77
C THR A 102 7.81 -7.00 4.24
N VAL A 103 7.91 -5.81 3.63
CA VAL A 103 7.91 -5.66 2.16
C VAL A 103 9.14 -6.32 1.55
N THR A 104 10.32 -6.18 2.16
CA THR A 104 11.56 -6.80 1.70
C THR A 104 11.45 -8.32 1.71
N ASP A 105 10.93 -8.90 2.80
CA ASP A 105 10.74 -10.35 2.91
C ASP A 105 9.77 -10.88 1.82
N GLN A 106 8.69 -10.16 1.56
CA GLN A 106 7.74 -10.52 0.49
C GLN A 106 8.38 -10.47 -0.90
N VAL A 107 9.18 -9.44 -1.19
CA VAL A 107 9.90 -9.30 -2.46
C VAL A 107 10.93 -10.42 -2.62
N LEU A 108 11.70 -10.73 -1.58
CA LEU A 108 12.68 -11.82 -1.59
C LEU A 108 12.00 -13.18 -1.81
N ALA A 109 10.88 -13.46 -1.16
CA ALA A 109 10.10 -14.67 -1.39
C ALA A 109 9.60 -14.80 -2.83
N LEU A 110 9.16 -13.68 -3.43
CA LEU A 110 8.78 -13.66 -4.85
C LEU A 110 9.95 -13.99 -5.77
N TYR A 111 11.12 -13.38 -5.55
CA TYR A 111 12.33 -13.69 -6.33
C TYR A 111 12.72 -15.16 -6.21
N GLN A 112 12.69 -15.74 -5.01
CA GLN A 112 12.98 -17.16 -4.81
C GLN A 112 12.00 -18.06 -5.58
N THR A 113 10.71 -17.71 -5.59
CA THR A 113 9.68 -18.44 -6.33
C THR A 113 9.95 -18.39 -7.85
N VAL A 114 10.27 -17.22 -8.39
CA VAL A 114 10.57 -17.05 -9.82
C VAL A 114 11.82 -17.82 -10.21
N LEU A 115 12.89 -17.76 -9.40
CA LEU A 115 14.13 -18.49 -9.66
C LEU A 115 13.92 -20.01 -9.62
N ALA A 116 13.16 -20.52 -8.65
CA ALA A 116 12.82 -21.93 -8.56
C ALA A 116 12.00 -22.40 -9.79
N SER A 117 11.05 -21.58 -10.23
CA SER A 117 10.24 -21.87 -11.42
C SER A 117 11.08 -21.88 -12.70
N ALA A 118 12.04 -20.96 -12.83
CA ALA A 118 12.96 -20.91 -13.98
C ALA A 118 13.91 -22.12 -14.02
N GLN A 119 14.33 -22.65 -12.85
CA GLN A 119 15.15 -23.84 -12.76
C GLN A 119 14.38 -25.13 -13.01
N ALA A 120 13.07 -25.13 -12.72
CA ALA A 120 12.19 -26.27 -12.92
C ALA A 120 11.69 -26.44 -14.37
N GLN A 121 11.82 -25.41 -15.22
CA GLN A 121 11.61 -25.55 -16.65
C GLN A 121 12.81 -26.25 -17.24
N PRO A 122 12.69 -27.49 -17.80
CA PRO A 122 13.76 -28.08 -18.59
C PRO A 122 14.04 -27.11 -19.74
N SER A 123 15.29 -26.68 -19.89
CA SER A 123 15.73 -26.00 -21.09
C SER A 123 15.34 -26.90 -22.26
N ASP A 124 14.32 -26.51 -23.02
CA ASP A 124 13.97 -27.20 -24.26
C ASP A 124 15.14 -26.95 -25.23
N PRO A 125 15.99 -27.95 -25.48
CA PRO A 125 17.17 -27.79 -26.32
C PRO A 125 16.79 -27.47 -27.77
N THR A 126 15.51 -27.62 -28.13
CA THR A 126 15.00 -27.56 -29.51
C THR A 126 15.15 -26.18 -30.15
N THR A 127 15.10 -25.08 -29.37
CA THR A 127 15.17 -23.74 -29.94
C THR A 127 16.61 -23.32 -30.29
N LEU A 128 17.59 -23.71 -29.47
CA LEU A 128 19.01 -23.39 -29.73
C LEU A 128 19.60 -24.31 -30.80
N ASP A 129 19.17 -25.56 -30.87
CA ASP A 129 19.60 -26.52 -31.89
C ASP A 129 18.98 -26.21 -33.26
N LEU A 130 17.75 -25.69 -33.30
CA LEU A 130 17.12 -25.19 -34.54
C LEU A 130 17.80 -23.94 -35.11
N ILE A 131 18.45 -23.13 -34.29
CA ILE A 131 19.21 -21.95 -34.72
C ILE A 131 20.60 -22.37 -35.18
N ARG A 132 21.25 -23.33 -34.54
CA ARG A 132 22.56 -23.87 -34.93
C ARG A 132 22.50 -24.69 -36.22
N GLY A 133 21.50 -25.55 -36.39
CA GLY A 133 21.34 -26.41 -37.56
C GLY A 133 21.02 -25.66 -38.87
N ARG A 134 20.71 -24.35 -38.79
CA ARG A 134 20.44 -23.54 -39.99
C ARG A 134 21.72 -22.89 -40.55
N ASN A 135 22.78 -22.75 -39.74
CA ASN A 135 24.04 -22.18 -40.18
C ASN A 135 25.03 -23.20 -40.79
N GLU A 136 24.79 -24.49 -40.63
CA GLU A 136 25.64 -25.54 -41.20
C GLU A 136 25.18 -26.03 -42.59
N ALA A 137 24.01 -25.55 -43.07
CA ALA A 137 23.46 -25.95 -44.37
C ALA A 137 23.72 -24.92 -45.49
N GLU A 138 24.37 -23.79 -45.24
CA GLU A 138 24.64 -22.75 -46.24
C GLU A 138 26.12 -22.70 -46.68
N ASP A 139 27.00 -23.56 -46.12
CA ASP A 139 28.45 -23.57 -46.50
C ASP A 139 28.88 -24.72 -47.44
N ASP A 140 27.92 -25.47 -48.04
CA ASP A 140 28.20 -26.58 -48.96
C ASP A 140 27.52 -26.44 -50.35
N GLU A 141 27.56 -25.21 -50.96
CA GLU A 141 27.35 -25.02 -52.42
C GLU A 141 28.38 -24.10 -53.04
#